data_500958301f756cef46c29d324872b0fe
#
_entry.id   500958301f756cef46c29d324872b0fe
#
_cell.length_a   1.000
_cell.length_b   1.000
_cell.length_c   1.000
_cell.angle_alpha   90.00
_cell.angle_beta   90.00
_cell.angle_gamma   90.00
#
_symmetry.space_group_name_H-M   'P 1'
#
loop_
_entity.id
_entity.type
_entity.pdbx_description
1 polymer ?
#
loop_
_entity_poly.entity_id
_entity_poly.type
_entity_poly.pdbx_seq_one_letter_code
_entity_poly.pdbx_strand_id
1 'polypeptide(L)'
;MMDDGSPAGQREADLTPAEIRRGLKTFLLGQGRIDCFPTIDSTNVHARRIADAGAPEGTIVVAEAQAAGKGRRGRAWFSPAGKGVYLSVVLRPRIPPVEAPRLVLTAAVAAAEAILAHTAVPLSVKWPNDILIAGKKVAGILTEMRLEGERIAHVVIGMGINVNTAAMEMPPEIRPIATSLQAAAGRSLSRPALLRSLLEHLERWYGLLQAEGFAPIRSQWLELAQILGRRVTIAGLECTYEGEVVDVDPTGFLILKSN
;
A
#
# COMPACT_ATOMS: atom_id res chain seq x y z
N MET A 1 -23.35 -24.44 -39.30
CA MET A 1 -23.62 -23.86 -37.98
C MET A 1 -22.53 -24.40 -37.06
N MET A 2 -21.43 -23.67 -36.97
CA MET A 2 -20.28 -24.03 -36.11
C MET A 2 -20.41 -23.19 -34.81
N ASP A 3 -20.54 -23.92 -33.71
CA ASP A 3 -20.64 -23.37 -32.38
C ASP A 3 -19.25 -22.85 -31.99
N ASP A 4 -19.11 -21.52 -31.92
CA ASP A 4 -17.89 -20.85 -31.49
C ASP A 4 -17.87 -20.86 -29.95
N GLY A 5 -17.34 -21.96 -29.39
CA GLY A 5 -17.09 -22.15 -27.97
C GLY A 5 -15.95 -21.30 -27.46
N SER A 6 -16.07 -19.97 -27.50
CA SER A 6 -15.17 -19.09 -26.73
C SER A 6 -15.35 -19.36 -25.24
N PRO A 7 -14.28 -19.70 -24.47
CA PRO A 7 -14.41 -19.87 -23.04
C PRO A 7 -14.81 -18.52 -22.45
N ALA A 8 -15.97 -18.50 -21.78
CA ALA A 8 -16.47 -17.35 -21.03
C ALA A 8 -15.33 -16.84 -20.12
N GLY A 9 -14.78 -15.69 -20.46
CA GLY A 9 -13.77 -15.03 -19.66
C GLY A 9 -14.30 -14.94 -18.23
N GLN A 10 -13.57 -15.53 -17.28
CA GLN A 10 -13.85 -15.37 -15.85
C GLN A 10 -13.91 -13.86 -15.59
N ARG A 11 -15.12 -13.33 -15.36
CA ARG A 11 -15.27 -11.98 -14.86
C ARG A 11 -14.45 -11.89 -13.59
N GLU A 12 -13.45 -11.04 -13.62
CA GLU A 12 -12.66 -10.73 -12.43
C GLU A 12 -13.64 -10.35 -11.32
N ALA A 13 -13.57 -11.04 -10.16
CA ALA A 13 -14.50 -10.80 -9.08
C ALA A 13 -14.38 -9.35 -8.61
N ASP A 14 -15.50 -8.63 -8.58
CA ASP A 14 -15.56 -7.26 -8.11
C ASP A 14 -15.18 -7.17 -6.63
N LEU A 15 -14.54 -6.08 -6.21
CA LEU A 15 -14.18 -5.84 -4.82
C LEU A 15 -15.41 -5.36 -4.03
N THR A 16 -16.32 -6.29 -3.72
CA THR A 16 -17.52 -6.02 -2.90
C THR A 16 -17.27 -6.33 -1.42
N PRO A 17 -18.04 -5.75 -0.48
CA PRO A 17 -17.92 -6.08 0.94
C PRO A 17 -18.08 -7.59 1.22
N ALA A 18 -18.95 -8.28 0.48
CA ALA A 18 -19.15 -9.71 0.62
C ALA A 18 -17.92 -10.52 0.17
N GLU A 19 -17.33 -10.17 -0.99
CA GLU A 19 -16.12 -10.81 -1.49
C GLU A 19 -14.92 -10.55 -0.60
N ILE A 20 -14.79 -9.34 -0.06
CA ILE A 20 -13.70 -8.99 0.86
C ILE A 20 -13.80 -9.80 2.14
N ARG A 21 -15.01 -9.90 2.73
CA ARG A 21 -15.20 -10.66 3.98
C ARG A 21 -15.12 -12.18 3.81
N ARG A 22 -15.30 -12.70 2.61
CA ARG A 22 -15.27 -14.14 2.36
C ARG A 22 -13.89 -14.73 2.66
N GLY A 23 -13.74 -15.35 3.85
CA GLY A 23 -12.50 -15.97 4.30
C GLY A 23 -11.44 -14.99 4.84
N LEU A 24 -11.81 -13.72 5.09
CA LEU A 24 -10.95 -12.74 5.75
C LEU A 24 -10.71 -13.15 7.22
N LYS A 25 -9.44 -13.21 7.64
CA LYS A 25 -9.02 -13.71 8.96
C LYS A 25 -8.56 -12.60 9.91
N THR A 26 -8.99 -11.37 9.68
CA THR A 26 -8.72 -10.23 10.57
C THR A 26 -9.70 -10.18 11.73
N PHE A 27 -9.34 -9.50 12.82
CA PHE A 27 -10.21 -9.23 13.97
C PHE A 27 -10.70 -7.78 13.98
N LEU A 28 -9.98 -6.88 13.31
CA LEU A 28 -10.23 -5.43 13.27
C LEU A 28 -10.49 -4.92 11.85
N LEU A 29 -9.52 -5.13 10.94
CA LEU A 29 -9.55 -4.54 9.61
C LEU A 29 -10.63 -5.18 8.73
N GLY A 30 -11.61 -4.38 8.28
CA GLY A 30 -12.70 -4.85 7.42
C GLY A 30 -13.76 -5.70 8.12
N GLN A 31 -13.70 -5.87 9.45
CA GLN A 31 -14.75 -6.56 10.21
C GLN A 31 -15.98 -5.66 10.44
N GLY A 32 -15.74 -4.37 10.62
CA GLY A 32 -16.78 -3.35 10.74
C GLY A 32 -17.20 -2.77 9.39
N ARG A 33 -17.01 -1.45 9.23
CA ARG A 33 -17.41 -0.71 8.03
C ARG A 33 -16.49 -0.99 6.85
N ILE A 34 -17.08 -1.35 5.71
CA ILE A 34 -16.43 -1.47 4.41
C ILE A 34 -17.21 -0.62 3.41
N ASP A 35 -16.59 0.43 2.89
CA ASP A 35 -17.14 1.25 1.82
C ASP A 35 -16.48 0.85 0.50
N CYS A 36 -17.27 0.33 -0.46
CA CYS A 36 -16.81 -0.05 -1.80
C CYS A 36 -17.43 0.85 -2.86
N PHE A 37 -16.60 1.30 -3.80
CA PHE A 37 -17.03 2.21 -4.87
C PHE A 37 -16.62 1.67 -6.25
N PRO A 38 -17.53 1.66 -7.24
CA PRO A 38 -17.14 1.43 -8.62
C PRO A 38 -16.15 2.49 -9.13
N THR A 39 -16.38 3.76 -8.76
CA THR A 39 -15.48 4.88 -9.03
C THR A 39 -15.60 5.92 -7.94
N ILE A 40 -14.49 6.49 -7.53
CA ILE A 40 -14.42 7.60 -6.57
C ILE A 40 -13.27 8.53 -6.96
N ASP A 41 -13.26 9.75 -6.47
CA ASP A 41 -12.11 10.65 -6.67
C ASP A 41 -10.85 10.07 -6.02
N SER A 42 -10.90 9.76 -4.72
CA SER A 42 -9.79 9.15 -3.99
C SER A 42 -10.30 8.42 -2.74
N THR A 43 -9.89 7.17 -2.57
CA THR A 43 -10.18 6.39 -1.36
C THR A 43 -9.64 7.07 -0.10
N ASN A 44 -8.44 7.69 -0.16
CA ASN A 44 -7.86 8.43 0.96
C ASN A 44 -8.70 9.65 1.36
N VAL A 45 -9.17 10.43 0.38
CA VAL A 45 -10.01 11.62 0.67
C VAL A 45 -11.30 11.19 1.34
N HIS A 46 -11.95 10.14 0.85
CA HIS A 46 -13.16 9.61 1.46
C HIS A 46 -12.90 9.06 2.86
N ALA A 47 -11.85 8.24 3.03
CA ALA A 47 -11.47 7.66 4.31
C ALA A 47 -11.19 8.75 5.37
N ARG A 48 -10.47 9.82 5.01
CA ARG A 48 -10.28 10.97 5.89
C ARG A 48 -11.60 11.61 6.30
N ARG A 49 -12.47 11.91 5.33
CA ARG A 49 -13.77 12.54 5.59
C ARG A 49 -14.61 11.72 6.57
N ILE A 50 -14.67 10.41 6.39
CA ILE A 50 -15.45 9.55 7.30
C ILE A 50 -14.75 9.35 8.65
N ALA A 51 -13.41 9.34 8.70
CA ALA A 51 -12.65 9.28 9.95
C ALA A 51 -12.85 10.54 10.79
N ASP A 52 -12.90 11.74 10.16
CA ASP A 52 -13.26 13.02 10.77
C ASP A 52 -14.70 13.00 11.33
N ALA A 53 -15.61 12.29 10.65
CA ALA A 53 -17.00 12.09 11.10
C ALA A 53 -17.17 10.94 12.12
N GLY A 54 -16.06 10.40 12.67
CA GLY A 54 -16.09 9.40 13.72
C GLY A 54 -16.13 7.93 13.27
N ALA A 55 -15.80 7.63 12.01
CA ALA A 55 -15.70 6.24 11.58
C ALA A 55 -14.71 5.47 12.48
N PRO A 56 -15.04 4.24 12.92
CA PRO A 56 -14.21 3.48 13.83
C PRO A 56 -12.90 3.04 13.19
N GLU A 57 -11.92 2.72 14.03
CA GLU A 57 -10.71 2.03 13.62
C GLU A 57 -11.04 0.72 12.90
N GLY A 58 -10.23 0.35 11.91
CA GLY A 58 -10.48 -0.83 11.09
C GLY A 58 -11.46 -0.61 9.93
N THR A 59 -12.07 0.59 9.82
CA THR A 59 -12.88 0.95 8.63
C THR A 59 -11.98 0.93 7.39
N ILE A 60 -12.47 0.31 6.32
CA ILE A 60 -11.78 0.28 5.03
C ILE A 60 -12.62 0.91 3.92
N VAL A 61 -11.94 1.54 2.99
CA VAL A 61 -12.51 2.13 1.77
C VAL A 61 -11.78 1.53 0.57
N VAL A 62 -12.53 0.96 -0.35
CA VAL A 62 -12.01 0.29 -1.55
C VAL A 62 -12.68 0.87 -2.78
N ALA A 63 -11.95 0.99 -3.88
CA ALA A 63 -12.52 1.40 -5.16
C ALA A 63 -12.02 0.53 -6.30
N GLU A 64 -12.89 0.33 -7.32
CA GLU A 64 -12.50 -0.28 -8.58
C GLU A 64 -11.67 0.68 -9.44
N ALA A 65 -11.97 1.99 -9.37
CA ALA A 65 -11.26 3.06 -10.05
C ALA A 65 -11.17 4.33 -9.20
N GLN A 66 -10.11 5.14 -9.42
CA GLN A 66 -10.03 6.48 -8.87
C GLN A 66 -9.86 7.51 -9.98
N ALA A 67 -10.74 8.53 -10.00
CA ALA A 67 -10.66 9.64 -10.97
C ALA A 67 -9.54 10.64 -10.64
N ALA A 68 -9.19 10.78 -9.35
CA ALA A 68 -8.15 11.67 -8.85
C ALA A 68 -7.30 10.96 -7.78
N GLY A 69 -6.81 9.76 -8.10
CA GLY A 69 -5.94 8.98 -7.22
C GLY A 69 -4.70 9.79 -6.82
N LYS A 70 -4.36 9.75 -5.52
CA LYS A 70 -3.30 10.57 -4.94
C LYS A 70 -2.05 9.78 -4.60
N GLY A 71 -0.91 10.32 -4.95
CA GLY A 71 0.40 9.95 -4.45
C GLY A 71 1.01 11.05 -3.59
N ARG A 72 2.20 10.83 -3.07
CA ARG A 72 2.95 11.82 -2.28
C ARG A 72 3.33 13.04 -3.12
N ARG A 73 3.44 14.20 -2.45
CA ARG A 73 3.86 15.48 -3.07
C ARG A 73 2.99 15.89 -4.26
N GLY A 74 1.67 15.64 -4.17
CA GLY A 74 0.71 16.03 -5.20
C GLY A 74 0.75 15.23 -6.50
N ARG A 75 1.53 14.14 -6.57
CA ARG A 75 1.55 13.27 -7.75
C ARG A 75 0.24 12.52 -7.88
N ALA A 76 -0.18 12.26 -9.12
CA ALA A 76 -1.31 11.38 -9.40
C ALA A 76 -0.92 9.89 -9.22
N TRP A 77 -1.90 9.09 -8.86
CA TRP A 77 -1.82 7.63 -8.89
C TRP A 77 -2.76 7.10 -9.97
N PHE A 78 -2.21 6.43 -10.98
CA PHE A 78 -2.99 5.82 -12.06
C PHE A 78 -3.83 4.66 -11.52
N SER A 79 -5.14 4.74 -11.65
CA SER A 79 -6.09 3.84 -10.99
C SER A 79 -7.19 3.36 -11.95
N PRO A 80 -6.84 2.58 -12.99
CA PRO A 80 -7.84 2.07 -13.96
C PRO A 80 -8.78 1.06 -13.32
N ALA A 81 -10.04 1.04 -13.79
CA ALA A 81 -11.09 0.18 -13.28
C ALA A 81 -10.74 -1.31 -13.43
N GLY A 82 -10.94 -2.10 -12.37
CA GLY A 82 -10.78 -3.56 -12.41
C GLY A 82 -9.35 -4.06 -12.49
N LYS A 83 -8.33 -3.17 -12.41
CA LYS A 83 -6.93 -3.53 -12.67
C LYS A 83 -6.04 -3.53 -11.44
N GLY A 84 -6.41 -2.84 -10.40
CA GLY A 84 -5.61 -2.66 -9.19
C GLY A 84 -6.34 -2.97 -7.90
N VAL A 85 -5.63 -2.86 -6.79
CA VAL A 85 -6.19 -2.72 -5.45
C VAL A 85 -5.95 -1.28 -5.02
N TYR A 86 -7.03 -0.54 -4.80
CA TYR A 86 -7.01 0.83 -4.29
C TYR A 86 -7.75 0.83 -2.96
N LEU A 87 -6.98 0.80 -1.89
CA LEU A 87 -7.44 0.61 -0.52
C LEU A 87 -7.02 1.79 0.35
N SER A 88 -7.90 2.24 1.24
CA SER A 88 -7.55 3.10 2.36
C SER A 88 -8.09 2.51 3.66
N VAL A 89 -7.27 2.49 4.69
CA VAL A 89 -7.58 1.96 6.02
C VAL A 89 -7.53 3.09 7.04
N VAL A 90 -8.56 3.19 7.89
CA VAL A 90 -8.59 4.13 9.04
C VAL A 90 -8.01 3.43 10.26
N LEU A 91 -6.95 4.03 10.84
CA LEU A 91 -6.33 3.58 12.08
C LEU A 91 -6.36 4.67 13.15
N ARG A 92 -6.31 4.28 14.42
CA ARG A 92 -6.23 5.18 15.58
C ARG A 92 -5.10 4.74 16.52
N PRO A 93 -3.84 4.83 16.04
CA PRO A 93 -2.69 4.29 16.76
C PRO A 93 -2.42 5.08 18.03
N ARG A 94 -1.99 4.36 19.08
CA ARG A 94 -1.57 4.95 20.35
C ARG A 94 -0.07 5.18 20.38
N ILE A 95 0.43 5.98 19.44
CA ILE A 95 1.84 6.36 19.33
C ILE A 95 1.96 7.89 19.28
N PRO A 96 3.09 8.47 19.68
CA PRO A 96 3.37 9.88 19.48
C PRO A 96 3.38 10.26 17.99
N PRO A 97 2.97 11.50 17.63
CA PRO A 97 2.97 11.94 16.22
C PRO A 97 4.33 11.83 15.53
N VAL A 98 5.42 12.01 16.23
CA VAL A 98 6.80 11.89 15.72
C VAL A 98 7.10 10.47 15.21
N GLU A 99 6.39 9.47 15.74
CA GLU A 99 6.53 8.06 15.34
C GLU A 99 5.63 7.64 14.18
N ALA A 100 4.76 8.54 13.67
CA ALA A 100 3.87 8.23 12.55
C ALA A 100 4.57 7.67 11.29
N PRO A 101 5.83 8.04 10.95
CA PRO A 101 6.55 7.40 9.84
C PRO A 101 6.70 5.89 9.96
N ARG A 102 6.71 5.33 11.18
CA ARG A 102 6.73 3.87 11.41
C ARG A 102 5.54 3.16 10.73
N LEU A 103 4.37 3.80 10.67
CA LEU A 103 3.17 3.24 10.03
C LEU A 103 3.33 3.05 8.52
N VAL A 104 4.09 3.94 7.87
CA VAL A 104 4.41 3.79 6.43
C VAL A 104 5.26 2.54 6.22
N LEU A 105 6.30 2.36 7.05
CA LEU A 105 7.19 1.20 6.96
C LEU A 105 6.45 -0.10 7.32
N THR A 106 5.57 -0.06 8.34
CA THR A 106 4.68 -1.16 8.70
C THR A 106 3.79 -1.59 7.53
N ALA A 107 3.13 -0.63 6.87
CA ALA A 107 2.31 -0.89 5.70
C ALA A 107 3.12 -1.40 4.49
N ALA A 108 4.38 -0.94 4.34
CA ALA A 108 5.26 -1.41 3.27
C ALA A 108 5.67 -2.87 3.48
N VAL A 109 6.00 -3.26 4.71
CA VAL A 109 6.28 -4.66 5.06
C VAL A 109 5.06 -5.53 4.80
N ALA A 110 3.89 -5.12 5.30
CA ALA A 110 2.63 -5.85 5.10
C ALA A 110 2.29 -6.04 3.61
N ALA A 111 2.42 -4.99 2.80
CA ALA A 111 2.14 -5.05 1.37
C ALA A 111 3.18 -5.91 0.61
N ALA A 112 4.45 -5.84 0.98
CA ALA A 112 5.50 -6.67 0.40
C ALA A 112 5.24 -8.15 0.66
N GLU A 113 4.94 -8.54 1.91
CA GLU A 113 4.64 -9.93 2.27
C GLU A 113 3.35 -10.44 1.61
N ALA A 114 2.30 -9.61 1.57
CA ALA A 114 1.07 -9.96 0.87
C ALA A 114 1.32 -10.22 -0.64
N ILE A 115 2.16 -9.43 -1.28
CA ILE A 115 2.56 -9.64 -2.68
C ILE A 115 3.36 -10.94 -2.83
N LEU A 116 4.34 -11.17 -1.98
CA LEU A 116 5.16 -12.39 -2.00
C LEU A 116 4.34 -13.66 -1.79
N ALA A 117 3.31 -13.63 -0.94
CA ALA A 117 2.40 -14.75 -0.72
C ALA A 117 1.58 -15.14 -1.98
N HIS A 118 1.43 -14.22 -2.94
CA HIS A 118 0.66 -14.43 -4.19
C HIS A 118 1.52 -14.57 -5.43
N THR A 119 2.81 -14.22 -5.33
CA THR A 119 3.75 -14.28 -6.45
C THR A 119 5.09 -14.82 -5.99
N ALA A 120 5.79 -15.57 -6.84
CA ALA A 120 7.17 -15.94 -6.60
C ALA A 120 8.17 -14.90 -7.14
N VAL A 121 7.70 -13.69 -7.45
CA VAL A 121 8.53 -12.65 -8.10
C VAL A 121 9.31 -11.88 -7.03
N PRO A 122 10.65 -11.80 -7.12
CA PRO A 122 11.45 -10.99 -6.21
C PRO A 122 11.03 -9.51 -6.25
N LEU A 123 10.93 -8.92 -5.07
CA LEU A 123 10.60 -7.50 -4.91
C LEU A 123 11.58 -6.83 -3.94
N SER A 124 11.57 -5.52 -3.91
CA SER A 124 12.27 -4.72 -2.90
C SER A 124 11.39 -3.57 -2.41
N VAL A 125 11.59 -3.16 -1.16
CA VAL A 125 10.94 -1.97 -0.61
C VAL A 125 11.88 -0.78 -0.76
N LYS A 126 11.39 0.29 -1.40
CA LYS A 126 12.12 1.55 -1.56
C LYS A 126 11.59 2.57 -0.57
N TRP A 127 12.48 3.06 0.31
CA TRP A 127 12.15 4.11 1.27
C TRP A 127 11.59 5.37 0.57
N PRO A 128 10.56 5.98 1.15
CA PRO A 128 9.89 5.52 2.38
C PRO A 128 8.67 4.61 2.12
N ASN A 129 8.16 4.50 0.88
CA ASN A 129 6.77 4.11 0.67
C ASN A 129 6.46 3.36 -0.63
N ASP A 130 7.47 2.91 -1.36
CA ASP A 130 7.28 2.26 -2.64
C ASP A 130 7.71 0.79 -2.61
N ILE A 131 7.01 -0.07 -3.32
CA ILE A 131 7.42 -1.46 -3.58
C ILE A 131 7.78 -1.57 -5.04
N LEU A 132 8.95 -2.17 -5.30
CA LEU A 132 9.51 -2.31 -6.63
C LEU A 132 9.67 -3.78 -7.01
N ILE A 133 9.44 -4.08 -8.28
CA ILE A 133 9.80 -5.33 -8.95
C ILE A 133 10.70 -4.96 -10.12
N ALA A 134 11.90 -5.56 -10.20
CA ALA A 134 12.90 -5.25 -11.24
C ALA A 134 13.14 -3.73 -11.40
N GLY A 135 13.19 -2.98 -10.28
CA GLY A 135 13.43 -1.54 -10.26
C GLY A 135 12.20 -0.68 -10.64
N LYS A 136 11.08 -1.28 -11.05
CA LYS A 136 9.84 -0.57 -11.41
C LYS A 136 8.81 -0.64 -10.30
N LYS A 137 8.10 0.47 -10.07
CA LYS A 137 7.11 0.59 -9.00
C LYS A 137 5.87 -0.25 -9.30
N VAL A 138 5.54 -1.15 -8.39
CA VAL A 138 4.32 -1.99 -8.43
C VAL A 138 3.29 -1.55 -7.41
N ALA A 139 3.73 -0.99 -6.26
CA ALA A 139 2.82 -0.47 -5.24
C ALA A 139 3.35 0.82 -4.61
N GLY A 140 2.45 1.61 -4.07
CA GLY A 140 2.75 2.84 -3.34
C GLY A 140 1.83 3.01 -2.14
N ILE A 141 2.37 3.59 -1.07
CA ILE A 141 1.68 3.82 0.19
C ILE A 141 1.61 5.33 0.44
N LEU A 142 0.44 5.82 0.82
CA LEU A 142 0.21 7.20 1.18
C LEU A 142 -0.44 7.28 2.56
N THR A 143 0.29 7.77 3.54
CA THR A 143 -0.21 7.96 4.90
C THR A 143 -0.56 9.42 5.13
N GLU A 144 -1.77 9.68 5.60
CA GLU A 144 -2.25 10.99 5.99
C GLU A 144 -2.73 10.94 7.44
N MET A 145 -2.28 11.88 8.25
CA MET A 145 -2.53 11.93 9.69
C MET A 145 -3.33 13.18 10.07
N ARG A 146 -4.26 13.04 11.00
CA ARG A 146 -4.91 14.15 11.69
C ARG A 146 -4.49 14.19 13.14
N LEU A 147 -4.13 15.37 13.61
CA LEU A 147 -3.84 15.64 15.00
C LEU A 147 -5.04 16.28 15.70
N GLU A 148 -5.21 15.96 16.96
CA GLU A 148 -6.09 16.64 17.90
C GLU A 148 -5.26 16.99 19.14
N GLY A 149 -4.89 18.28 19.25
CA GLY A 149 -3.84 18.70 20.16
C GLY A 149 -2.51 18.01 19.85
N GLU A 150 -1.92 17.37 20.83
CA GLU A 150 -0.63 16.65 20.73
C GLU A 150 -0.79 15.15 20.39
N ARG A 151 -1.99 14.69 20.11
CA ARG A 151 -2.29 13.27 19.86
C ARG A 151 -2.73 13.04 18.42
N ILE A 152 -2.51 11.82 17.95
CA ILE A 152 -3.05 11.36 16.69
C ILE A 152 -4.55 11.05 16.89
N ALA A 153 -5.42 11.83 16.23
CA ALA A 153 -6.85 11.54 16.19
C ALA A 153 -7.14 10.32 15.30
N HIS A 154 -6.56 10.29 14.12
CA HIS A 154 -6.56 9.14 13.22
C HIS A 154 -5.44 9.23 12.19
N VAL A 155 -5.12 8.08 11.60
CA VAL A 155 -4.26 7.95 10.43
C VAL A 155 -5.04 7.20 9.35
N VAL A 156 -4.96 7.70 8.11
CA VAL A 156 -5.43 6.98 6.92
C VAL A 156 -4.22 6.46 6.18
N ILE A 157 -4.16 5.15 6.01
CA ILE A 157 -3.14 4.48 5.18
C ILE A 157 -3.77 4.10 3.85
N GLY A 158 -3.42 4.83 2.80
CA GLY A 158 -3.77 4.50 1.43
C GLY A 158 -2.73 3.57 0.80
N MET A 159 -3.18 2.54 0.13
CA MET A 159 -2.34 1.60 -0.61
C MET A 159 -2.88 1.42 -2.03
N GLY A 160 -2.04 1.72 -3.01
CA GLY A 160 -2.29 1.44 -4.42
C GLY A 160 -1.38 0.33 -4.89
N ILE A 161 -1.94 -0.76 -5.44
CA ILE A 161 -1.18 -1.88 -6.00
C ILE A 161 -1.62 -2.08 -7.45
N ASN A 162 -0.68 -2.03 -8.39
CA ASN A 162 -0.91 -2.37 -9.78
C ASN A 162 -0.97 -3.90 -9.90
N VAL A 163 -2.16 -4.48 -10.06
CA VAL A 163 -2.33 -5.94 -10.08
C VAL A 163 -2.35 -6.48 -11.50
N ASN A 164 -3.40 -6.17 -12.26
CA ASN A 164 -3.67 -6.77 -13.57
C ASN A 164 -3.66 -5.75 -14.71
N THR A 165 -2.83 -4.72 -14.60
CA THR A 165 -2.63 -3.73 -15.66
C THR A 165 -1.58 -4.24 -16.65
N ALA A 166 -1.94 -4.47 -17.91
CA ALA A 166 -0.96 -4.81 -18.92
C ALA A 166 0.01 -3.63 -19.17
N ALA A 167 1.25 -3.91 -19.54
CA ALA A 167 2.25 -2.87 -19.75
C ALA A 167 1.80 -1.80 -20.76
N MET A 168 1.09 -2.18 -21.82
CA MET A 168 0.59 -1.26 -22.84
C MET A 168 -0.62 -0.43 -22.40
N GLU A 169 -1.34 -0.87 -21.34
CA GLU A 169 -2.45 -0.11 -20.74
C GLU A 169 -1.96 1.01 -19.82
N MET A 170 -0.70 0.97 -19.41
CA MET A 170 -0.10 2.05 -18.61
C MET A 170 0.17 3.27 -19.49
N PRO A 171 -0.10 4.49 -18.99
CA PRO A 171 0.28 5.73 -19.67
C PRO A 171 1.77 5.72 -20.06
N PRO A 172 2.12 6.24 -21.24
CA PRO A 172 3.52 6.21 -21.74
C PRO A 172 4.53 6.81 -20.77
N GLU A 173 4.14 7.87 -20.04
CA GLU A 173 4.98 8.59 -19.10
C GLU A 173 5.32 7.79 -17.83
N ILE A 174 4.46 6.85 -17.40
CA ILE A 174 4.74 6.02 -16.21
C ILE A 174 5.27 4.62 -16.57
N ARG A 175 5.08 4.16 -17.80
CA ARG A 175 5.50 2.83 -18.28
C ARG A 175 6.98 2.51 -18.04
N PRO A 176 7.93 3.47 -18.16
CA PRO A 176 9.33 3.21 -17.86
C PRO A 176 9.62 2.95 -16.38
N ILE A 177 8.81 3.50 -15.47
CA ILE A 177 9.06 3.52 -14.01
C ILE A 177 8.06 2.69 -13.20
N ALA A 178 7.00 2.17 -13.83
CA ALA A 178 5.97 1.37 -13.18
C ALA A 178 5.82 -0.01 -13.83
N THR A 179 5.28 -0.94 -13.08
CA THR A 179 4.90 -2.29 -13.52
C THR A 179 3.65 -2.76 -12.77
N SER A 180 3.16 -3.95 -13.12
CA SER A 180 2.09 -4.64 -12.40
C SER A 180 2.51 -6.04 -12.00
N LEU A 181 1.77 -6.65 -11.08
CA LEU A 181 1.98 -8.04 -10.67
C LEU A 181 1.76 -8.99 -11.83
N GLN A 182 0.73 -8.75 -12.66
CA GLN A 182 0.47 -9.54 -13.87
C GLN A 182 1.66 -9.49 -14.84
N ALA A 183 2.17 -8.31 -15.12
CA ALA A 183 3.29 -8.16 -16.05
C ALA A 183 4.57 -8.83 -15.53
N ALA A 184 4.78 -8.81 -14.21
CA ALA A 184 5.95 -9.40 -13.58
C ALA A 184 5.83 -10.93 -13.42
N ALA A 185 4.62 -11.44 -13.08
CA ALA A 185 4.39 -12.87 -12.84
C ALA A 185 3.98 -13.64 -14.09
N GLY A 186 3.67 -12.95 -15.21
CA GLY A 186 3.21 -13.59 -16.46
C GLY A 186 1.80 -14.16 -16.39
N ARG A 187 1.02 -13.87 -15.33
CA ARG A 187 -0.35 -14.35 -15.15
C ARG A 187 -1.21 -13.35 -14.37
N SER A 188 -2.51 -13.35 -14.56
CA SER A 188 -3.44 -12.57 -13.75
C SER A 188 -3.51 -13.10 -12.31
N LEU A 189 -3.76 -12.18 -11.37
CA LEU A 189 -3.92 -12.50 -9.95
C LEU A 189 -5.32 -12.11 -9.47
N SER A 190 -5.82 -12.84 -8.48
CA SER A 190 -7.09 -12.53 -7.82
C SER A 190 -6.95 -11.29 -6.93
N ARG A 191 -7.57 -10.18 -7.33
CA ARG A 191 -7.58 -8.92 -6.55
C ARG A 191 -8.23 -9.11 -5.16
N PRO A 192 -9.39 -9.81 -5.02
CA PRO A 192 -9.96 -10.06 -3.71
C PRO A 192 -9.06 -10.90 -2.80
N ALA A 193 -8.38 -11.91 -3.33
CA ALA A 193 -7.44 -12.72 -2.55
C ALA A 193 -6.24 -11.90 -2.07
N LEU A 194 -5.66 -11.09 -2.96
CA LEU A 194 -4.56 -10.19 -2.61
C LEU A 194 -4.99 -9.14 -1.57
N LEU A 195 -6.20 -8.57 -1.71
CA LEU A 195 -6.72 -7.59 -0.76
C LEU A 195 -6.90 -8.19 0.64
N ARG A 196 -7.46 -9.40 0.75
CA ARG A 196 -7.57 -10.11 2.04
C ARG A 196 -6.19 -10.35 2.66
N SER A 197 -5.27 -10.89 1.89
CA SER A 197 -3.88 -11.10 2.33
C SER A 197 -3.23 -9.80 2.82
N LEU A 198 -3.44 -8.69 2.09
CA LEU A 198 -2.95 -7.38 2.49
C LEU A 198 -3.52 -6.91 3.84
N LEU A 199 -4.83 -7.09 4.06
CA LEU A 199 -5.47 -6.73 5.33
C LEU A 199 -4.97 -7.61 6.47
N GLU A 200 -4.80 -8.92 6.25
CA GLU A 200 -4.29 -9.88 7.25
C GLU A 200 -2.84 -9.55 7.65
N HIS A 201 -1.96 -9.28 6.68
CA HIS A 201 -0.58 -8.89 6.97
C HIS A 201 -0.51 -7.51 7.64
N LEU A 202 -1.33 -6.54 7.19
CA LEU A 202 -1.36 -5.21 7.81
C LEU A 202 -1.83 -5.27 9.26
N GLU A 203 -2.88 -6.04 9.56
CA GLU A 203 -3.36 -6.20 10.94
C GLU A 203 -2.30 -6.86 11.82
N ARG A 204 -1.64 -7.91 11.33
CA ARG A 204 -0.55 -8.58 12.05
C ARG A 204 0.59 -7.63 12.38
N TRP A 205 1.11 -6.89 11.38
CA TRP A 205 2.23 -5.98 11.58
C TRP A 205 1.86 -4.73 12.39
N TYR A 206 0.64 -4.23 12.23
CA TYR A 206 0.11 -3.14 13.05
C TYR A 206 -0.06 -3.58 14.52
N GLY A 207 -0.61 -4.77 14.76
CA GLY A 207 -0.71 -5.35 16.09
C GLY A 207 0.67 -5.51 16.76
N LEU A 208 1.66 -5.99 16.00
CA LEU A 208 3.03 -6.14 16.48
C LEU A 208 3.67 -4.77 16.81
N LEU A 209 3.44 -3.75 15.98
CA LEU A 209 3.88 -2.37 16.26
C LEU A 209 3.29 -1.85 17.57
N GLN A 210 2.02 -2.14 17.86
CA GLN A 210 1.35 -1.69 19.09
C GLN A 210 1.81 -2.48 20.33
N ALA A 211 2.14 -3.76 20.20
CA ALA A 211 2.50 -4.65 21.31
C ALA A 211 4.00 -4.63 21.64
N GLU A 212 4.85 -4.66 20.61
CA GLU A 212 6.30 -4.87 20.74
C GLU A 212 7.12 -3.67 20.27
N GLY A 213 6.45 -2.65 19.70
CA GLY A 213 7.12 -1.47 19.17
C GLY A 213 7.71 -1.68 17.77
N PHE A 214 8.64 -0.81 17.38
CA PHE A 214 9.09 -0.71 15.99
C PHE A 214 10.21 -1.71 15.62
N ALA A 215 10.90 -2.29 16.59
CA ALA A 215 12.08 -3.13 16.31
C ALA A 215 11.83 -4.30 15.35
N PRO A 216 10.74 -5.10 15.47
CA PRO A 216 10.45 -6.18 14.54
C PRO A 216 10.18 -5.69 13.12
N ILE A 217 9.43 -4.57 13.01
CA ILE A 217 9.10 -3.95 11.72
C ILE A 217 10.36 -3.44 11.03
N ARG A 218 11.24 -2.76 11.79
CA ARG A 218 12.50 -2.25 11.28
C ARG A 218 13.38 -3.37 10.73
N SER A 219 13.51 -4.47 11.46
CA SER A 219 14.30 -5.64 11.03
C SER A 219 13.77 -6.21 9.71
N GLN A 220 12.47 -6.48 9.63
CA GLN A 220 11.84 -7.01 8.42
C GLN A 220 11.90 -6.03 7.24
N TRP A 221 11.73 -4.73 7.53
CA TRP A 221 11.83 -3.71 6.49
C TRP A 221 13.24 -3.63 5.90
N LEU A 222 14.29 -3.66 6.73
CA LEU A 222 15.70 -3.66 6.29
C LEU A 222 16.04 -4.88 5.42
N GLU A 223 15.51 -6.05 5.79
CA GLU A 223 15.64 -7.27 4.99
C GLU A 223 15.00 -7.11 3.60
N LEU A 224 13.79 -6.60 3.54
CA LEU A 224 13.07 -6.38 2.28
C LEU A 224 13.67 -5.24 1.43
N ALA A 225 14.20 -4.21 2.06
CA ALA A 225 14.76 -3.05 1.37
C ALA A 225 16.15 -3.31 0.79
N GLN A 226 16.97 -4.16 1.45
CA GLN A 226 18.35 -4.46 1.07
C GLN A 226 19.17 -3.20 0.76
N ILE A 227 19.01 -2.17 1.61
CA ILE A 227 19.52 -0.82 1.33
C ILE A 227 20.79 -0.46 2.13
N LEU A 228 21.11 -1.24 3.17
CA LEU A 228 22.30 -1.00 4.00
C LEU A 228 23.58 -1.04 3.17
N GLY A 229 24.48 -0.10 3.41
CA GLY A 229 25.74 0.06 2.68
C GLY A 229 25.57 0.65 1.27
N ARG A 230 24.35 0.94 0.82
CA ARG A 230 24.13 1.56 -0.50
C ARG A 230 24.22 3.08 -0.41
N ARG A 231 24.88 3.68 -1.38
CA ARG A 231 24.86 5.13 -1.57
C ARG A 231 23.53 5.55 -2.19
N VAL A 232 22.88 6.52 -1.57
CA VAL A 232 21.57 7.02 -2.00
C VAL A 232 21.56 8.54 -2.07
N THR A 233 20.65 9.06 -2.91
CA THR A 233 20.31 10.48 -2.98
C THR A 233 18.86 10.64 -2.55
N ILE A 234 18.62 11.42 -1.49
CA ILE A 234 17.28 11.70 -0.95
C ILE A 234 16.92 13.15 -1.25
N ALA A 235 15.94 13.35 -2.14
CA ALA A 235 15.37 14.66 -2.37
C ALA A 235 14.47 15.08 -1.22
N GLY A 236 14.89 16.04 -0.41
CA GLY A 236 14.08 16.71 0.60
C GLY A 236 13.11 17.73 -0.01
N LEU A 237 12.55 18.62 0.81
CA LEU A 237 11.73 19.74 0.36
C LEU A 237 12.61 20.90 -0.15
N GLU A 238 13.66 21.21 0.59
CA GLU A 238 14.54 22.38 0.32
C GLU A 238 15.95 21.97 -0.12
N CYS A 239 16.39 20.78 0.23
CA CYS A 239 17.73 20.28 -0.07
C CYS A 239 17.75 18.80 -0.44
N THR A 240 18.84 18.37 -1.03
CA THR A 240 19.12 16.98 -1.36
C THR A 240 20.20 16.46 -0.42
N TYR A 241 19.97 15.26 0.13
CA TYR A 241 20.93 14.59 1.00
C TYR A 241 21.54 13.41 0.25
N GLU A 242 22.87 13.29 0.35
CA GLU A 242 23.59 12.15 -0.22
C GLU A 242 24.42 11.46 0.84
N GLY A 243 24.48 10.16 0.80
CA GLY A 243 25.28 9.38 1.73
C GLY A 243 25.04 7.88 1.61
N GLU A 244 25.82 7.14 2.36
CA GLU A 244 25.65 5.70 2.52
C GLU A 244 24.60 5.45 3.60
N VAL A 245 23.63 4.58 3.30
CA VAL A 245 22.60 4.18 4.28
C VAL A 245 23.25 3.26 5.32
N VAL A 246 23.28 3.70 6.56
CA VAL A 246 23.83 2.91 7.68
C VAL A 246 22.73 2.26 8.53
N ASP A 247 21.53 2.87 8.58
CA ASP A 247 20.42 2.35 9.37
C ASP A 247 19.09 3.05 9.09
N VAL A 248 18.04 2.59 9.80
CA VAL A 248 16.77 3.30 10.01
C VAL A 248 16.64 3.61 11.49
N ASP A 249 16.39 4.88 11.82
CA ASP A 249 16.26 5.31 13.22
C ASP A 249 14.97 4.77 13.88
N PRO A 250 14.85 4.88 15.22
CA PRO A 250 13.63 4.44 15.91
C PRO A 250 12.33 5.13 15.47
N THR A 251 12.38 6.25 14.77
CA THR A 251 11.19 6.96 14.26
C THR A 251 10.85 6.61 12.82
N GLY A 252 11.70 5.83 12.11
CA GLY A 252 11.47 5.37 10.75
C GLY A 252 12.18 6.18 9.66
N PHE A 253 13.11 7.07 10.02
CA PHE A 253 13.93 7.81 9.05
C PHE A 253 15.22 7.07 8.73
N LEU A 254 15.72 7.24 7.49
CA LEU A 254 17.03 6.71 7.11
C LEU A 254 18.15 7.48 7.78
N ILE A 255 19.13 6.76 8.32
CA ILE A 255 20.38 7.32 8.79
C ILE A 255 21.41 7.23 7.67
N LEU A 256 21.95 8.38 7.27
CA LEU A 256 22.97 8.48 6.24
C LEU A 256 24.31 8.85 6.86
N LYS A 257 25.38 8.14 6.45
CA LYS A 257 26.76 8.55 6.66
C LYS A 257 27.17 9.42 5.46
N SER A 258 27.35 10.72 5.69
CA SER A 258 27.97 11.61 4.70
C SER A 258 29.50 11.40 4.69
N ASN A 259 30.12 11.64 3.54
CA ASN A 259 31.58 11.68 3.45
C ASN A 259 32.11 12.91 4.14
#